data_50214ca6cc2c1f8cf512a2f37d06f75c
#
_entry.id   50214ca6cc2c1f8cf512a2f37d06f75c
#
_cell.length_a   1.000
_cell.length_b   1.000
_cell.length_c   1.000
_cell.angle_alpha   90.00
_cell.angle_beta   90.00
_cell.angle_gamma   90.00
#
_symmetry.space_group_name_H-M   'P 1'
#
loop_
_entity.id
_entity.type
_entity.pdbx_description
1 polymer ?
#
loop_
_entity_poly.entity_id
_entity_poly.type
_entity_poly.pdbx_seq_one_letter_code
_entity_poly.pdbx_strand_id
1 'polypeptide(L)'
;MRQLTAMLALLACAHALPDARVDASDISEQALAVCRRNIDEHGLADRVTAVQADGLDGLDGPYDLIISNPPYVDAEDLAAMPDEYRHEPELALASGHDGLDFTRRLLAGAAERLSEDGVLIVEVGNSDRHMAALWPDVPFLWFEFERGGHGVFMLDRRQLLEFRDRFIAA
;
A
#
# COMPACT_ATOMS: atom_id res chain seq x y z
N MET A 1 -8.71 12.42 -2.75
CA MET A 1 -7.31 12.91 -2.60
C MET A 1 -6.29 11.81 -2.34
N ARG A 2 -6.57 10.75 -1.54
CA ARG A 2 -5.60 9.67 -1.23
C ARG A 2 -5.17 8.84 -2.44
N GLN A 3 -6.05 8.52 -3.38
CA GLN A 3 -5.67 7.81 -4.62
C GLN A 3 -4.67 8.61 -5.48
N LEU A 4 -4.76 9.95 -5.46
CA LEU A 4 -3.75 10.80 -6.11
C LEU A 4 -2.39 10.71 -5.39
N THR A 5 -2.37 10.54 -4.07
CA THR A 5 -1.14 10.51 -3.27
C THR A 5 -0.32 9.25 -3.54
N ALA A 6 -0.94 8.08 -3.58
CA ALA A 6 -0.26 6.82 -3.93
C ALA A 6 0.33 6.87 -5.35
N MET A 7 -0.40 7.44 -6.29
CA MET A 7 0.03 7.61 -7.67
C MET A 7 1.21 8.58 -7.82
N LEU A 8 1.20 9.69 -7.05
CA LEU A 8 2.33 10.62 -7.00
C LEU A 8 3.59 9.98 -6.40
N ALA A 9 3.44 9.12 -5.39
CA ALA A 9 4.56 8.37 -4.82
C ALA A 9 5.21 7.45 -5.84
N LEU A 10 4.42 6.73 -6.67
CA LEU A 10 4.93 5.85 -7.73
C LEU A 10 5.67 6.63 -8.83
N LEU A 11 5.15 7.79 -9.25
CA LEU A 11 5.84 8.66 -10.19
C LEU A 11 7.14 9.23 -9.60
N ALA A 12 7.13 9.62 -8.33
CA ALA A 12 8.33 10.07 -7.62
C ALA A 12 9.39 8.96 -7.53
N CYS A 13 8.99 7.72 -7.22
CA CYS A 13 9.88 6.55 -7.26
C CYS A 13 10.46 6.33 -8.66
N ALA A 14 9.63 6.40 -9.69
CA ALA A 14 10.08 6.26 -11.07
C ALA A 14 11.10 7.35 -11.47
N HIS A 15 10.95 8.58 -11.00
CA HIS A 15 11.93 9.64 -11.23
C HIS A 15 13.22 9.47 -10.41
N ALA A 16 13.09 9.04 -9.15
CA ALA A 16 14.24 8.83 -8.27
C ALA A 16 15.08 7.60 -8.66
N LEU A 17 14.47 6.61 -9.29
CA LEU A 17 15.06 5.34 -9.69
C LEU A 17 14.96 5.19 -11.22
N PRO A 18 15.86 5.80 -12.00
CA PRO A 18 15.74 5.87 -13.47
C PRO A 18 15.79 4.50 -14.17
N ASP A 19 16.41 3.51 -13.57
CA ASP A 19 16.53 2.15 -14.12
C ASP A 19 15.40 1.20 -13.66
N ALA A 20 14.53 1.65 -12.73
CA ALA A 20 13.45 0.81 -12.21
C ALA A 20 12.30 0.68 -13.22
N ARG A 21 11.71 -0.52 -13.27
CA ARG A 21 10.40 -0.77 -13.87
C ARG A 21 9.35 -0.76 -12.77
N VAL A 22 8.21 -0.13 -13.01
CA VAL A 22 7.17 0.10 -12.01
C VAL A 22 5.83 -0.37 -12.55
N ASP A 23 5.16 -1.24 -11.79
CA ASP A 23 3.75 -1.57 -11.98
C ASP A 23 2.92 -0.74 -11.00
N ALA A 24 2.11 0.17 -11.54
CA ALA A 24 1.20 1.02 -10.78
C ALA A 24 -0.18 0.37 -10.77
N SER A 25 -0.56 -0.24 -9.66
CA SER A 25 -1.80 -1.02 -9.57
C SER A 25 -2.91 -0.29 -8.79
N ASP A 26 -4.14 -0.42 -9.28
CA ASP A 26 -5.34 0.01 -8.59
C ASP A 26 -6.53 -0.85 -9.06
N ILE A 27 -7.53 -1.05 -8.20
CA ILE A 27 -8.78 -1.73 -8.57
C ILE A 27 -9.68 -0.83 -9.43
N SER A 28 -9.57 0.49 -9.27
CA SER A 28 -10.38 1.50 -9.93
C SER A 28 -9.84 1.84 -11.32
N GLU A 29 -10.59 1.50 -12.36
CA GLU A 29 -10.25 1.91 -13.74
C GLU A 29 -10.22 3.43 -13.90
N GLN A 30 -11.02 4.17 -13.12
CA GLN A 30 -10.97 5.65 -13.12
C GLN A 30 -9.65 6.19 -12.58
N ALA A 31 -9.12 5.59 -11.49
CA ALA A 31 -7.80 5.93 -10.97
C ALA A 31 -6.70 5.58 -11.98
N LEU A 32 -6.79 4.41 -12.61
CA LEU A 32 -5.84 3.98 -13.64
C LEU A 32 -5.87 4.88 -14.89
N ALA A 33 -7.03 5.42 -15.28
CA ALA A 33 -7.11 6.37 -16.38
C ALA A 33 -6.34 7.66 -16.08
N VAL A 34 -6.39 8.15 -14.83
CA VAL A 34 -5.57 9.29 -14.38
C VAL A 34 -4.08 8.91 -14.32
N CYS A 35 -3.76 7.69 -13.85
CA CYS A 35 -2.41 7.15 -13.82
C CYS A 35 -1.78 7.15 -15.22
N ARG A 36 -2.44 6.58 -16.20
CA ARG A 36 -1.95 6.53 -17.59
C ARG A 36 -1.68 7.92 -18.15
N ARG A 37 -2.57 8.89 -17.91
CA ARG A 37 -2.36 10.28 -18.32
C ARG A 37 -1.08 10.85 -17.70
N ASN A 38 -0.87 10.65 -16.40
CA ASN A 38 0.33 11.14 -15.72
C ASN A 38 1.60 10.44 -16.23
N ILE A 39 1.54 9.13 -16.51
CA ILE A 39 2.64 8.38 -17.12
C ILE A 39 3.03 9.01 -18.47
N ASP A 40 2.05 9.31 -19.32
CA ASP A 40 2.27 9.92 -20.63
C ASP A 40 2.82 11.35 -20.50
N GLU A 41 2.22 12.18 -19.64
CA GLU A 41 2.65 13.57 -19.42
C GLU A 41 4.08 13.69 -18.86
N HIS A 42 4.52 12.69 -18.09
CA HIS A 42 5.88 12.62 -17.54
C HIS A 42 6.86 11.83 -18.40
N GLY A 43 6.42 11.30 -19.54
CA GLY A 43 7.28 10.52 -20.45
C GLY A 43 7.82 9.23 -19.85
N LEU A 44 7.00 8.52 -19.04
CA LEU A 44 7.40 7.33 -18.29
C LEU A 44 6.86 6.02 -18.88
N ALA A 45 6.20 6.06 -20.04
CA ALA A 45 5.48 4.93 -20.63
C ALA A 45 6.40 3.74 -21.01
N ASP A 46 7.70 3.93 -21.11
CA ASP A 46 8.70 2.89 -21.37
C ASP A 46 9.03 2.00 -20.17
N ARG A 47 8.69 2.46 -18.95
CA ARG A 47 9.08 1.79 -17.70
C ARG A 47 8.03 1.82 -16.58
N VAL A 48 6.92 2.51 -16.74
CA VAL A 48 5.79 2.50 -15.79
C VAL A 48 4.55 1.96 -16.48
N THR A 49 3.96 0.91 -15.92
CA THR A 49 2.75 0.26 -16.44
C THR A 49 1.60 0.43 -15.45
N ALA A 50 0.43 0.87 -15.92
CA ALA A 50 -0.80 0.92 -15.12
C ALA A 50 -1.53 -0.43 -15.23
N VAL A 51 -1.70 -1.13 -14.11
CA VAL A 51 -2.28 -2.48 -14.02
C VAL A 51 -3.56 -2.47 -13.20
N GLN A 52 -4.66 -3.02 -13.72
CA GLN A 52 -5.86 -3.22 -12.91
C GLN A 52 -5.70 -4.47 -12.05
N ALA A 53 -5.69 -4.29 -10.72
CA ALA A 53 -5.49 -5.38 -9.78
C ALA A 53 -6.19 -5.09 -8.43
N ASP A 54 -6.66 -6.13 -7.76
CA ASP A 54 -7.13 -6.05 -6.36
C ASP A 54 -5.98 -6.44 -5.42
N GLY A 55 -5.30 -5.43 -4.88
CA GLY A 55 -4.11 -5.64 -4.09
C GLY A 55 -2.97 -6.27 -4.90
N LEU A 56 -2.58 -7.49 -4.55
CA LEU A 56 -1.52 -8.23 -5.25
C LEU A 56 -2.06 -9.21 -6.30
N ASP A 57 -3.38 -9.36 -6.41
CA ASP A 57 -3.99 -10.30 -7.36
C ASP A 57 -3.89 -9.74 -8.79
N GLY A 58 -3.25 -10.51 -9.67
CA GLY A 58 -2.99 -10.10 -11.05
C GLY A 58 -1.62 -9.43 -11.27
N LEU A 59 -0.81 -9.34 -10.21
CA LEU A 59 0.59 -8.90 -10.29
C LEU A 59 1.52 -10.12 -10.28
N ASP A 60 2.41 -10.23 -11.25
CA ASP A 60 3.23 -11.44 -11.42
C ASP A 60 4.51 -11.45 -10.55
N GLY A 61 5.16 -10.30 -10.36
CA GLY A 61 6.46 -10.23 -9.65
C GLY A 61 7.61 -10.96 -10.39
N PRO A 62 8.74 -11.27 -9.74
CA PRO A 62 9.07 -10.79 -8.41
C PRO A 62 9.40 -9.28 -8.40
N TYR A 63 9.06 -8.60 -7.30
CA TYR A 63 9.35 -7.19 -7.08
C TYR A 63 10.44 -7.03 -6.02
N ASP A 64 11.38 -6.11 -6.24
CA ASP A 64 12.39 -5.73 -5.23
C ASP A 64 11.78 -4.81 -4.18
N LEU A 65 10.72 -4.09 -4.54
CA LEU A 65 10.03 -3.18 -3.66
C LEU A 65 8.52 -3.19 -3.97
N ILE A 66 7.73 -3.41 -2.93
CA ILE A 66 6.28 -3.18 -2.94
C ILE A 66 5.98 -2.02 -2.00
N ILE A 67 5.30 -0.98 -2.51
CA ILE A 67 4.82 0.15 -1.70
C ILE A 67 3.30 0.15 -1.77
N SER A 68 2.65 0.24 -0.61
CA SER A 68 1.19 0.30 -0.52
C SER A 68 0.72 1.38 0.45
N ASN A 69 -0.30 2.11 0.03
CA ASN A 69 -1.11 2.96 0.91
C ASN A 69 -2.56 2.47 0.79
N PRO A 70 -2.90 1.36 1.46
CA PRO A 70 -4.21 0.75 1.37
C PRO A 70 -5.28 1.58 2.10
N PRO A 71 -6.58 1.26 1.93
CA PRO A 71 -7.60 1.72 2.86
C PRO A 71 -7.22 1.28 4.29
N TYR A 72 -7.23 2.21 5.25
CA TYR A 72 -6.88 1.92 6.64
C TYR A 72 -7.77 2.63 7.66
N VAL A 73 -8.90 3.19 7.22
CA VAL A 73 -9.83 3.86 8.13
C VAL A 73 -10.67 2.81 8.86
N ASP A 74 -10.60 2.83 10.18
CA ASP A 74 -11.44 1.98 11.02
C ASP A 74 -12.89 2.49 11.08
N ALA A 75 -13.79 1.68 11.64
CA ALA A 75 -15.21 1.99 11.69
C ALA A 75 -15.53 3.24 12.55
N GLU A 76 -14.74 3.52 13.60
CA GLU A 76 -14.93 4.66 14.48
C GLU A 76 -14.50 5.97 13.81
N ASP A 77 -13.32 5.96 13.20
CA ASP A 77 -12.78 7.09 12.44
C ASP A 77 -13.68 7.40 11.23
N LEU A 78 -14.21 6.37 10.54
CA LEU A 78 -15.13 6.54 9.43
C LEU A 78 -16.44 7.23 9.87
N ALA A 79 -16.98 6.83 11.02
CA ALA A 79 -18.20 7.43 11.59
C ALA A 79 -18.00 8.89 12.04
N ALA A 80 -16.77 9.23 12.45
CA ALA A 80 -16.40 10.56 12.93
C ALA A 80 -15.95 11.53 11.83
N MET A 81 -15.80 11.04 10.57
CA MET A 81 -15.32 11.87 9.46
C MET A 81 -16.27 13.01 9.11
N PRO A 82 -15.73 14.23 8.86
CA PRO A 82 -16.48 15.35 8.31
C PRO A 82 -17.11 15.02 6.97
N ASP A 83 -18.24 15.68 6.65
CA ASP A 83 -19.01 15.46 5.40
C ASP A 83 -18.18 15.66 4.11
N GLU A 84 -17.09 16.41 4.16
CA GLU A 84 -16.16 16.64 3.05
C GLU A 84 -15.49 15.34 2.54
N TYR A 85 -15.30 14.35 3.42
CA TYR A 85 -14.69 13.05 3.09
C TYR A 85 -15.69 12.00 2.59
N ARG A 86 -17.01 12.27 2.74
CA ARG A 86 -18.09 11.39 2.24
C ARG A 86 -18.20 11.35 0.71
N HIS A 87 -17.43 12.17 0.01
CA HIS A 87 -17.35 12.15 -1.45
C HIS A 87 -16.31 11.16 -2.00
N GLU A 88 -15.45 10.59 -1.13
CA GLU A 88 -14.56 9.51 -1.54
C GLU A 88 -15.32 8.16 -1.51
N PRO A 89 -15.07 7.24 -2.45
CA PRO A 89 -15.69 5.91 -2.42
C PRO A 89 -15.37 5.20 -1.09
N GLU A 90 -16.37 4.62 -0.45
CA GLU A 90 -16.22 3.87 0.81
C GLU A 90 -15.13 2.78 0.71
N LEU A 91 -15.03 2.13 -0.46
CA LEU A 91 -13.98 1.16 -0.81
C LEU A 91 -12.54 1.73 -0.75
N ALA A 92 -12.37 3.04 -0.83
CA ALA A 92 -11.06 3.69 -0.75
C ALA A 92 -10.65 4.08 0.68
N LEU A 93 -11.57 4.00 1.63
CA LEU A 93 -11.39 4.45 3.01
C LEU A 93 -11.49 3.32 4.03
N ALA A 94 -12.57 2.52 3.95
CA ALA A 94 -12.90 1.50 4.94
C ALA A 94 -12.09 0.22 4.73
N SER A 95 -11.52 -0.31 5.82
CA SER A 95 -10.83 -1.59 5.83
C SER A 95 -11.18 -2.42 7.08
N GLY A 96 -12.47 -2.72 7.22
CA GLY A 96 -12.98 -3.49 8.35
C GLY A 96 -13.13 -2.69 9.64
N HIS A 97 -13.30 -3.41 10.75
CA HIS A 97 -13.56 -2.81 12.07
C HIS A 97 -12.33 -2.05 12.61
N ASP A 98 -11.14 -2.56 12.39
CA ASP A 98 -9.87 -2.02 12.88
C ASP A 98 -8.99 -1.37 11.79
N GLY A 99 -9.53 -1.23 10.58
CA GLY A 99 -8.81 -0.63 9.45
C GLY A 99 -7.73 -1.54 8.84
N LEU A 100 -7.67 -2.83 9.16
CA LEU A 100 -6.56 -3.71 8.78
C LEU A 100 -6.90 -4.83 7.81
N ASP A 101 -8.14 -4.96 7.32
CA ASP A 101 -8.54 -6.10 6.47
C ASP A 101 -7.68 -6.21 5.21
N PHE A 102 -7.42 -5.09 4.54
CA PHE A 102 -6.54 -5.08 3.37
C PHE A 102 -5.09 -5.36 3.76
N THR A 103 -4.62 -4.78 4.86
CA THR A 103 -3.25 -4.98 5.37
C THR A 103 -2.98 -6.44 5.72
N ARG A 104 -3.95 -7.16 6.31
CA ARG A 104 -3.85 -8.61 6.56
C ARG A 104 -3.62 -9.41 5.28
N ARG A 105 -4.43 -9.15 4.24
CA ARG A 105 -4.28 -9.79 2.91
C ARG A 105 -2.92 -9.51 2.31
N LEU A 106 -2.48 -8.26 2.39
CA LEU A 106 -1.19 -7.81 1.87
C LEU A 106 -0.02 -8.52 2.57
N LEU A 107 0.00 -8.53 3.90
CA LEU A 107 1.04 -9.19 4.70
C LEU A 107 1.09 -10.70 4.44
N ALA A 108 -0.05 -11.36 4.32
CA ALA A 108 -0.13 -12.80 4.06
C ALA A 108 0.39 -13.18 2.66
N GLY A 109 0.24 -12.31 1.65
CA GLY A 109 0.53 -12.60 0.24
C GLY A 109 1.81 -11.98 -0.32
N ALA A 110 2.34 -10.92 0.30
CA ALA A 110 3.42 -10.12 -0.29
C ALA A 110 4.72 -10.91 -0.51
N ALA A 111 5.05 -11.86 0.38
CA ALA A 111 6.27 -12.65 0.25
C ALA A 111 6.35 -13.48 -1.03
N GLU A 112 5.19 -13.86 -1.61
CA GLU A 112 5.11 -14.61 -2.87
C GLU A 112 5.38 -13.73 -4.11
N ARG A 113 5.28 -12.42 -3.95
CA ARG A 113 5.48 -11.41 -5.00
C ARG A 113 6.82 -10.67 -4.89
N LEU A 114 7.53 -10.84 -3.77
CA LEU A 114 8.84 -10.22 -3.54
C LEU A 114 10.00 -11.08 -4.04
N SER A 115 11.03 -10.44 -4.56
CA SER A 115 12.34 -11.06 -4.78
C SER A 115 12.98 -11.48 -3.46
N GLU A 116 14.09 -12.25 -3.50
CA GLU A 116 14.74 -12.81 -2.30
C GLU A 116 15.09 -11.73 -1.27
N ASP A 117 15.59 -10.59 -1.73
CA ASP A 117 15.95 -9.43 -0.90
C ASP A 117 14.88 -8.32 -0.94
N GLY A 118 13.69 -8.64 -1.45
CA GLY A 118 12.61 -7.68 -1.63
C GLY A 118 12.00 -7.22 -0.32
N VAL A 119 11.50 -5.99 -0.32
CA VAL A 119 10.89 -5.35 0.85
C VAL A 119 9.48 -4.84 0.55
N LEU A 120 8.65 -4.87 1.58
CA LEU A 120 7.30 -4.29 1.59
C LEU A 120 7.28 -3.05 2.48
N ILE A 121 6.80 -1.92 1.95
CA ILE A 121 6.56 -0.68 2.70
C ILE A 121 5.07 -0.37 2.66
N VAL A 122 4.46 -0.16 3.81
CA VAL A 122 3.01 0.10 3.92
C VAL A 122 2.73 1.29 4.84
N GLU A 123 1.82 2.16 4.40
CA GLU A 123 1.24 3.20 5.24
C GLU A 123 -0.11 2.71 5.78
N VAL A 124 -0.27 2.69 7.11
CA VAL A 124 -1.51 2.29 7.80
C VAL A 124 -2.09 3.42 8.68
N GLY A 125 -1.45 4.58 8.68
CA GLY A 125 -1.91 5.76 9.43
C GLY A 125 -2.23 5.43 10.90
N ASN A 126 -3.40 5.82 11.38
CA ASN A 126 -3.84 5.64 12.77
C ASN A 126 -4.06 4.16 13.18
N SER A 127 -4.11 3.22 12.22
CA SER A 127 -4.27 1.80 12.51
C SER A 127 -2.97 1.12 12.99
N ASP A 128 -1.85 1.85 13.10
CA ASP A 128 -0.58 1.40 13.68
C ASP A 128 -0.75 0.84 15.10
N ARG A 129 -1.58 1.47 15.94
CA ARG A 129 -1.94 1.01 17.27
C ARG A 129 -2.62 -0.36 17.29
N HIS A 130 -3.48 -0.63 16.29
CA HIS A 130 -4.15 -1.91 16.16
C HIS A 130 -3.16 -2.99 15.72
N MET A 131 -2.23 -2.67 14.84
CA MET A 131 -1.15 -3.58 14.43
C MET A 131 -0.26 -3.97 15.62
N ALA A 132 0.13 -3.02 16.46
CA ALA A 132 0.95 -3.28 17.64
C ALA A 132 0.24 -4.21 18.65
N ALA A 133 -1.09 -4.10 18.78
CA ALA A 133 -1.88 -4.98 19.63
C ALA A 133 -2.07 -6.37 19.02
N LEU A 134 -2.26 -6.46 17.70
CA LEU A 134 -2.57 -7.71 16.99
C LEU A 134 -1.31 -8.57 16.79
N TRP A 135 -0.17 -7.92 16.50
CA TRP A 135 1.10 -8.58 16.19
C TRP A 135 2.27 -8.03 17.03
N PRO A 136 2.24 -8.16 18.37
CA PRO A 136 3.23 -7.54 19.26
C PRO A 136 4.65 -8.08 19.06
N ASP A 137 4.79 -9.29 18.52
CA ASP A 137 6.09 -9.95 18.33
C ASP A 137 6.65 -9.78 16.90
N VAL A 138 5.90 -9.14 15.99
CA VAL A 138 6.37 -8.90 14.62
C VAL A 138 7.28 -7.68 14.62
N PRO A 139 8.52 -7.80 14.11
CA PRO A 139 9.51 -6.72 14.17
C PRO A 139 9.30 -5.71 13.04
N PHE A 140 8.15 -5.01 13.04
CA PHE A 140 7.90 -3.93 12.10
C PHE A 140 8.95 -2.84 12.26
N LEU A 141 9.64 -2.48 11.18
CA LEU A 141 10.50 -1.30 11.16
C LEU A 141 9.63 -0.08 10.85
N TRP A 142 9.28 0.69 11.88
CA TRP A 142 8.51 1.92 11.73
C TRP A 142 9.39 3.09 11.30
N PHE A 143 8.93 3.84 10.30
CA PHE A 143 9.60 5.07 9.86
C PHE A 143 9.13 6.26 10.69
N GLU A 144 10.08 7.07 11.15
CA GLU A 144 9.83 8.38 11.76
C GLU A 144 10.21 9.47 10.77
N PHE A 145 9.30 10.42 10.55
CA PHE A 145 9.51 11.53 9.64
C PHE A 145 9.66 12.84 10.41
N GLU A 146 10.61 13.69 10.02
CA GLU A 146 10.78 15.02 10.63
C GLU A 146 9.58 15.94 10.43
N ARG A 147 8.79 15.72 9.38
CA ARG A 147 7.63 16.54 9.02
C ARG A 147 6.49 15.68 8.53
N GLY A 148 5.46 15.57 9.38
CA GLY A 148 4.23 14.85 9.06
C GLY A 148 4.44 13.37 8.75
N GLY A 149 3.35 12.63 8.58
CA GLY A 149 3.37 11.20 8.30
C GLY A 149 3.64 10.38 9.56
N HIS A 150 2.84 9.35 9.78
CA HIS A 150 3.05 8.31 10.78
C HIS A 150 2.40 7.03 10.30
N GLY A 151 2.66 5.92 10.98
CA GLY A 151 2.08 4.64 10.62
C GLY A 151 2.61 4.09 9.29
N VAL A 152 3.88 4.36 8.96
CA VAL A 152 4.56 3.74 7.83
C VAL A 152 5.55 2.73 8.35
N PHE A 153 5.47 1.50 7.87
CA PHE A 153 6.38 0.43 8.27
C PHE A 153 6.99 -0.31 7.08
N MET A 154 8.05 -1.05 7.37
CA MET A 154 8.70 -1.96 6.43
C MET A 154 8.85 -3.35 7.04
N LEU A 155 8.70 -4.38 6.20
CA LEU A 155 9.14 -5.75 6.44
C LEU A 155 9.89 -6.27 5.21
N ASP A 156 10.94 -7.06 5.42
CA ASP A 156 11.57 -7.82 4.35
C ASP A 156 10.82 -9.13 4.06
N ARG A 157 11.13 -9.74 2.91
CA ARG A 157 10.51 -11.01 2.49
C ARG A 157 10.70 -12.12 3.52
N ARG A 158 11.86 -12.21 4.17
CA ARG A 158 12.15 -13.23 5.17
C ARG A 158 11.25 -13.09 6.38
N GLN A 159 11.07 -11.85 6.88
CA GLN A 159 10.17 -11.54 8.00
C GLN A 159 8.71 -11.87 7.63
N LEU A 160 8.28 -11.54 6.42
CA LEU A 160 6.93 -11.88 5.93
C LEU A 160 6.70 -13.40 5.91
N LEU A 161 7.68 -14.20 5.50
CA LEU A 161 7.60 -15.67 5.52
C LEU A 161 7.60 -16.23 6.95
N GLU A 162 8.45 -15.69 7.83
CA GLU A 162 8.56 -16.12 9.23
C GLU A 162 7.26 -15.93 10.01
N PHE A 163 6.55 -14.83 9.78
CA PHE A 163 5.32 -14.49 10.50
C PHE A 163 4.03 -14.78 9.71
N ARG A 164 4.12 -15.42 8.55
CA ARG A 164 2.98 -15.64 7.64
C ARG A 164 1.76 -16.23 8.32
N ASP A 165 1.94 -17.29 9.10
CA ASP A 165 0.82 -17.98 9.75
C ASP A 165 0.05 -17.06 10.72
N ARG A 166 0.73 -16.08 11.32
CA ARG A 166 0.11 -15.07 12.19
C ARG A 166 -0.72 -14.07 11.39
N PHE A 167 -0.28 -13.70 10.19
CA PHE A 167 -1.03 -12.80 9.31
C PHE A 167 -2.29 -13.46 8.75
N ILE A 168 -2.24 -14.76 8.49
CA ILE A 168 -3.39 -15.55 7.99
C ILE A 168 -4.41 -15.81 9.11
N ALA A 169 -3.97 -15.97 10.35
CA ALA A 169 -4.82 -16.28 11.50
C ALA A 169 -5.53 -15.05 12.12
N ALA A 170 -5.14 -13.85 11.75
CA ALA A 170 -5.66 -12.60 12.26
C ALA A 170 -6.80 -12.07 11.39
#